data_49d8b33920b549b23bfd8aaf573d2774
#
_entry.id   49d8b33920b549b23bfd8aaf573d2774
#
_cell.length_a   1.000
_cell.length_b   1.000
_cell.length_c   1.000
_cell.angle_alpha   90.00
_cell.angle_beta   90.00
_cell.angle_gamma   90.00
#
_symmetry.space_group_name_H-M   'P 1'
#
loop_
_entity.id
_entity.type
_entity.pdbx_description
1 polymer ?
#
loop_
_entity_poly.entity_id
_entity_poly.type
_entity_poly.pdbx_seq_one_letter_code
_entity_poly.pdbx_strand_id
1 'polypeptide(L)'
;MANTTFSGPVTSLNGFIGGPNPNAGDTQQGGTNTWSVTDANTVTNGTDSLEAASNEGVMIYVDNGAAGAAVYAFSDGSNWKRCDTLANIASS
;
A
#
# COMPACT_ATOMS: atom_id res chain seq x y z
N MET A 1 19.32 15.77 23.65
CA MET A 1 19.30 15.23 23.18
C MET A 1 18.98 14.96 22.59
N ALA A 2 18.83 15.34 22.89
CA ALA A 2 18.61 14.72 22.63
C ALA A 2 18.35 14.49 21.66
N ASN A 3 18.37 14.57 21.33
CA ASN A 3 18.18 14.38 20.40
C ASN A 3 18.14 13.70 19.54
N THR A 4 17.67 14.32 19.51
CA THR A 4 17.50 13.24 18.72
C THR A 4 18.34 13.21 17.55
N THR A 5 19.49 13.09 17.85
CA THR A 5 20.49 12.90 16.85
C THR A 5 20.62 11.43 16.58
N PHE A 6 20.64 11.06 15.29
CA PHE A 6 20.80 9.69 14.93
C PHE A 6 22.23 9.48 14.54
N SER A 7 22.93 8.74 15.35
CA SER A 7 24.34 8.50 15.11
C SER A 7 24.59 7.17 14.46
N GLY A 8 23.59 6.49 14.05
CA GLY A 8 23.69 5.24 13.35
C GLY A 8 22.52 5.09 12.45
N PRO A 9 22.24 3.89 11.98
CA PRO A 9 21.05 3.69 11.15
C PRO A 9 19.83 4.11 11.94
N VAL A 10 18.95 4.80 11.28
CA VAL A 10 17.67 5.13 11.86
C VAL A 10 16.84 3.87 11.85
N THR A 11 16.38 3.45 13.00
CA THR A 11 15.51 2.30 13.09
C THR A 11 14.10 2.79 13.30
N SER A 12 13.22 2.37 12.44
CA SER A 12 11.81 2.69 12.57
C SER A 12 11.04 1.41 12.71
N LEU A 13 10.27 1.31 13.79
CA LEU A 13 9.46 0.13 14.02
C LEU A 13 8.27 0.07 13.09
N ASN A 14 7.91 1.18 12.51
CA ASN A 14 6.76 1.27 11.62
C ASN A 14 7.14 1.46 10.18
N GLY A 15 8.43 1.28 9.86
CA GLY A 15 8.89 1.54 8.51
C GLY A 15 9.14 3.02 8.32
N PHE A 16 9.46 3.36 7.10
CA PHE A 16 9.77 4.75 6.77
C PHE A 16 8.55 5.41 6.15
N ILE A 17 8.53 6.73 6.24
CA ILE A 17 7.46 7.52 5.67
C ILE A 17 7.40 7.24 4.19
N GLY A 18 6.18 7.08 3.69
CA GLY A 18 5.95 6.82 2.28
C GLY A 18 5.59 5.40 1.97
N GLY A 19 5.77 4.49 2.92
CA GLY A 19 5.36 3.12 2.72
C GLY A 19 3.87 2.94 2.94
N PRO A 20 3.34 1.78 2.57
CA PRO A 20 1.94 1.49 2.80
C PRO A 20 1.59 1.52 4.27
N ASN A 21 0.35 1.87 4.55
CA ASN A 21 -0.16 2.00 5.91
C ASN A 21 -1.31 1.02 6.09
N PRO A 22 -1.03 -0.18 6.62
CA PRO A 22 -2.07 -1.19 6.81
C PRO A 22 -3.14 -0.73 7.77
N ASN A 23 -4.26 -1.41 7.75
CA ASN A 23 -5.36 -1.13 8.66
C ASN A 23 -4.93 -1.40 10.10
N ALA A 24 -5.64 -0.76 11.03
CA ALA A 24 -5.35 -0.96 12.43
C ALA A 24 -5.49 -2.43 12.79
N GLY A 25 -4.52 -2.94 13.50
CA GLY A 25 -4.51 -4.34 13.89
C GLY A 25 -3.74 -5.24 12.96
N ASP A 26 -3.38 -4.75 11.77
CA ASP A 26 -2.58 -5.54 10.85
C ASP A 26 -1.13 -5.51 11.26
N THR A 27 -0.41 -6.56 10.87
CA THR A 27 1.01 -6.63 11.12
C THR A 27 1.74 -5.91 10.00
N GLN A 28 2.64 -5.01 10.38
CA GLN A 28 3.46 -4.33 9.40
C GLN A 28 4.40 -5.34 8.76
N GLN A 29 4.31 -5.47 7.45
CA GLN A 29 5.13 -6.42 6.72
C GLN A 29 6.19 -5.67 5.95
N GLY A 30 7.35 -5.53 6.55
CA GLY A 30 8.44 -4.84 5.87
C GLY A 30 8.78 -5.53 4.57
N GLY A 31 8.81 -4.77 3.51
CA GLY A 31 9.19 -5.28 2.22
C GLY A 31 8.11 -5.95 1.42
N THR A 32 6.92 -6.11 1.98
CA THR A 32 5.83 -6.71 1.22
C THR A 32 5.12 -5.63 0.43
N ASN A 33 5.21 -5.71 -0.88
CA ASN A 33 4.59 -4.73 -1.75
C ASN A 33 3.64 -5.34 -2.76
N THR A 34 3.35 -6.63 -2.64
CA THR A 34 2.47 -7.31 -3.59
C THR A 34 1.11 -7.47 -2.96
N TRP A 35 0.12 -6.95 -3.62
CA TRP A 35 -1.24 -6.91 -3.10
C TRP A 35 -2.19 -7.49 -4.12
N SER A 36 -3.35 -7.92 -3.67
CA SER A 36 -4.40 -8.47 -4.52
C SER A 36 -5.68 -7.72 -4.27
N VAL A 37 -6.50 -7.61 -5.30
CA VAL A 37 -7.75 -6.85 -5.22
C VAL A 37 -8.75 -7.59 -4.33
N THR A 38 -9.31 -6.87 -3.37
CA THR A 38 -10.52 -7.27 -2.67
C THR A 38 -11.70 -6.52 -3.29
N ASP A 39 -11.55 -5.22 -3.42
CA ASP A 39 -12.45 -4.39 -4.21
C ASP A 39 -11.70 -3.12 -4.59
N ALA A 40 -12.39 -2.14 -5.18
CA ALA A 40 -11.69 -0.97 -5.70
C ALA A 40 -11.04 -0.12 -4.61
N ASN A 41 -11.46 -0.24 -3.37
CA ASN A 41 -10.90 0.57 -2.29
C ASN A 41 -10.05 -0.22 -1.31
N THR A 42 -9.92 -1.53 -1.48
CA THR A 42 -9.20 -2.36 -0.53
C THR A 42 -8.42 -3.45 -1.24
N VAL A 43 -7.16 -3.59 -0.88
CA VAL A 43 -6.32 -4.69 -1.37
C VAL A 43 -5.80 -5.45 -0.16
N THR A 44 -5.43 -6.70 -0.37
CA THR A 44 -4.92 -7.56 0.70
C THR A 44 -3.69 -8.30 0.23
N ASN A 45 -2.90 -8.77 1.19
CA ASN A 45 -1.76 -9.62 0.89
C ASN A 45 -1.79 -10.91 1.72
N GLY A 46 -2.99 -11.33 2.07
CA GLY A 46 -3.17 -12.54 2.85
C GLY A 46 -3.43 -12.28 4.31
N THR A 47 -2.61 -11.47 4.94
CA THR A 47 -2.78 -11.15 6.36
C THR A 47 -3.18 -9.71 6.58
N ASP A 48 -2.64 -8.81 5.77
CA ASP A 48 -2.88 -7.39 5.95
C ASP A 48 -3.80 -6.88 4.87
N SER A 49 -4.56 -5.86 5.19
CA SER A 49 -5.36 -5.16 4.20
C SER A 49 -4.93 -3.69 4.16
N LEU A 50 -5.20 -3.06 3.03
CA LEU A 50 -4.73 -1.72 2.78
C LEU A 50 -5.86 -0.95 2.11
N GLU A 51 -6.37 0.05 2.81
CA GLU A 51 -7.48 0.83 2.30
C GLU A 51 -6.98 2.09 1.63
N ALA A 52 -7.56 2.41 0.49
CA ALA A 52 -7.17 3.60 -0.25
C ALA A 52 -7.38 4.87 0.56
N ALA A 53 -8.41 4.91 1.38
CA ALA A 53 -8.72 6.12 2.15
C ALA A 53 -7.63 6.52 3.12
N SER A 54 -6.86 5.54 3.61
CA SER A 54 -5.79 5.80 4.57
C SER A 54 -4.43 5.94 3.89
N ASN A 55 -4.38 5.87 2.57
CA ASN A 55 -3.12 5.77 1.85
C ASN A 55 -3.06 6.66 0.62
N GLU A 56 -3.74 7.79 0.66
CA GLU A 56 -3.75 8.69 -0.49
C GLU A 56 -2.34 9.01 -0.93
N GLY A 57 -2.07 8.82 -2.22
CA GLY A 57 -0.76 9.10 -2.79
C GLY A 57 0.22 7.93 -2.73
N VAL A 58 -0.13 6.85 -2.05
CA VAL A 58 0.74 5.68 -1.99
C VAL A 58 0.59 4.86 -3.26
N MET A 59 1.71 4.36 -3.79
CA MET A 59 1.71 3.51 -4.97
C MET A 59 2.13 2.11 -4.58
N ILE A 60 1.43 1.11 -5.11
CA ILE A 60 1.66 -0.29 -4.78
C ILE A 60 1.62 -1.14 -6.03
N TYR A 61 2.10 -2.37 -5.90
CA TYR A 61 2.02 -3.37 -6.96
C TYR A 61 0.83 -4.29 -6.65
N VAL A 62 -0.10 -4.38 -7.59
CA VAL A 62 -1.30 -5.21 -7.43
C VAL A 62 -1.21 -6.34 -8.46
N ASP A 63 -1.18 -7.57 -7.99
CA ASP A 63 -0.90 -8.70 -8.86
C ASP A 63 -2.05 -9.08 -9.79
N ASN A 64 -3.24 -8.54 -9.53
CA ASN A 64 -4.41 -8.85 -10.35
C ASN A 64 -5.31 -7.63 -10.58
N GLY A 65 -4.76 -6.42 -10.48
CA GLY A 65 -5.58 -5.20 -10.51
C GLY A 65 -5.99 -4.73 -11.89
N ALA A 66 -5.44 -5.29 -12.95
CA ALA A 66 -5.77 -4.89 -14.31
C ALA A 66 -6.61 -5.98 -14.96
N ALA A 67 -7.83 -6.15 -14.48
CA ALA A 67 -8.75 -7.18 -14.95
C ALA A 67 -8.12 -8.57 -14.84
N GLY A 68 -7.44 -8.80 -13.72
CA GLY A 68 -6.78 -10.07 -13.45
C GLY A 68 -5.29 -10.06 -13.75
N ALA A 69 -4.78 -9.04 -14.42
CA ALA A 69 -3.35 -8.93 -14.70
C ALA A 69 -2.69 -7.99 -13.71
N ALA A 70 -1.39 -8.10 -13.57
CA ALA A 70 -0.63 -7.26 -12.63
C ALA A 70 -0.54 -5.83 -13.14
N VAL A 71 -0.56 -4.89 -12.19
CA VAL A 71 -0.48 -3.48 -12.53
C VAL A 71 0.00 -2.72 -11.30
N TYR A 72 0.70 -1.62 -11.51
CA TYR A 72 0.92 -0.65 -10.44
C TYR A 72 -0.31 0.20 -10.26
N ALA A 73 -0.61 0.51 -9.00
CA ALA A 73 -1.79 1.28 -8.66
C ALA A 73 -1.42 2.33 -7.62
N PHE A 74 -2.20 3.39 -7.56
CA PHE A 74 -2.03 4.42 -6.55
C PHE A 74 -3.38 4.71 -5.92
N SER A 75 -3.34 5.23 -4.70
CA SER A 75 -4.57 5.64 -4.02
C SER A 75 -4.85 7.10 -4.32
N ASP A 76 -6.08 7.40 -4.73
CA ASP A 76 -6.52 8.79 -4.87
C ASP A 76 -7.27 9.29 -3.63
N GLY A 77 -7.22 8.51 -2.55
CA GLY A 77 -7.91 8.87 -1.32
C GLY A 77 -9.28 8.23 -1.19
N SER A 78 -9.77 7.61 -2.24
CA SER A 78 -11.06 6.91 -2.23
C SER A 78 -10.91 5.50 -2.78
N ASN A 79 -10.20 5.35 -3.87
CA ASN A 79 -10.03 4.05 -4.52
C ASN A 79 -8.59 3.87 -4.96
N TRP A 80 -8.23 2.63 -5.21
CA TRP A 80 -6.96 2.30 -5.84
C TRP A 80 -7.17 2.39 -7.34
N LYS A 81 -6.33 3.19 -8.00
CA LYS A 81 -6.44 3.46 -9.43
C LYS A 81 -5.25 2.87 -10.16
N ARG A 82 -5.50 2.32 -11.33
CA ARG A 82 -4.43 1.82 -12.18
C ARG A 82 -3.59 2.98 -12.67
N CYS A 83 -2.28 2.80 -12.64
CA CYS A 83 -1.37 3.85 -13.13
C CYS A 83 -1.41 3.97 -14.64
N ASP A 84 -1.85 2.92 -15.35
CA ASP A 84 -1.83 2.93 -16.80
C ASP A 84 -3.07 3.58 -17.43
N THR A 85 -4.24 3.40 -16.82
CA THR A 85 -5.49 3.91 -17.41
C THR A 85 -6.22 4.87 -16.49
N LEU A 86 -5.84 4.93 -15.22
CA LEU A 86 -6.49 5.69 -14.15
C LEU A 86 -7.88 5.14 -13.81
N ALA A 87 -8.19 3.95 -14.28
CA ALA A 87 -9.42 3.28 -13.89
C ALA A 87 -9.24 2.62 -12.52
N ASN A 88 -10.34 2.32 -11.86
CA ASN A 88 -10.26 1.56 -10.61
C ASN A 88 -9.66 0.19 -10.88
N ILE A 89 -8.91 -0.32 -9.90
CA ILE A 89 -8.42 -1.69 -10.01
C ILE A 89 -9.60 -2.66 -9.97
N ALA A 90 -9.42 -3.77 -10.63
CA ALA A 90 -10.43 -4.83 -10.65
C ALA A 90 -9.76 -6.14 -10.98
N SER A 91 -10.24 -7.23 -10.37
CA SER A 91 -9.65 -8.54 -10.60
C SER A 91 -10.23 -9.23 -11.84
N SER A 92 -11.21 -8.63 -12.45
CA SER A 92 -11.78 -9.19 -13.68
C SER A 92 -12.55 -8.16 -14.44
#